data_d3e64fe5ae8f12460cd2f9f7dc2c5e2f
#
_entry.id   d3e64fe5ae8f12460cd2f9f7dc2c5e2f
#
_cell.length_a   1.000
_cell.length_b   1.000
_cell.length_c   1.000
_cell.angle_alpha   90.00
_cell.angle_beta   90.00
_cell.angle_gamma   90.00
#
_symmetry.space_group_name_H-M   'P 1'
#
loop_
_entity.id
_entity.type
_entity.pdbx_description
1 polymer ?
#
loop_
_entity_poly.entity_id
_entity_poly.type
_entity_poly.pdbx_seq_one_letter_code
_entity_poly.pdbx_strand_id
1 'polypeptide(L)'
;GEFFWTRAEIFEIAVDAYEKTGEEKYKDLMAQMYRGFVKSYGEDWSDNDFNDDIMWMTIGCARAYELTGETFYKEQAEHHFKLVFDRAWNDDLGGGLLWKTDQTCKNACINGPAAIAGCLLYRITKEENYLEKAKQIYQWQLDTLCQGNGAVSDNIESDGKINTWCSTYNQGTFIGASQFLWELTGEQKYLDEAIL
;
A
#
# COMPACT_ATOMS: atom_id res chain seq x y z
N GLY A 1 0.68 -9.38 13.43
CA GLY A 1 0.55 -10.80 13.71
C GLY A 1 1.46 -11.63 12.83
N GLU A 2 1.94 -12.76 13.36
CA GLU A 2 2.83 -13.65 12.62
C GLU A 2 2.19 -14.04 11.27
N PHE A 3 2.91 -13.86 10.16
CA PHE A 3 2.48 -14.17 8.79
C PHE A 3 1.31 -13.32 8.23
N PHE A 4 0.95 -12.19 8.81
CA PHE A 4 -0.14 -11.36 8.29
C PHE A 4 0.14 -10.88 6.87
N TRP A 5 1.26 -10.15 6.65
CA TRP A 5 1.65 -9.65 5.33
C TRP A 5 1.88 -10.80 4.33
N THR A 6 2.49 -11.91 4.77
CA THR A 6 2.71 -13.06 3.89
C THR A 6 1.40 -13.63 3.34
N ARG A 7 0.35 -13.65 4.17
CA ARG A 7 -0.99 -14.12 3.72
C ARG A 7 -1.67 -13.10 2.81
N ALA A 8 -1.42 -11.81 3.01
CA ALA A 8 -1.89 -10.77 2.10
C ALA A 8 -1.25 -10.92 0.73
N GLU A 9 0.06 -11.13 0.66
CA GLU A 9 0.79 -11.40 -0.60
C GLU A 9 0.31 -12.67 -1.31
N ILE A 10 0.07 -13.75 -0.55
CA ILE A 10 -0.48 -14.98 -1.13
C ILE A 10 -1.92 -14.74 -1.64
N PHE A 11 -2.71 -13.91 -0.96
CA PHE A 11 -4.03 -13.51 -1.45
C PHE A 11 -3.92 -12.74 -2.79
N GLU A 12 -2.97 -11.82 -2.91
CA GLU A 12 -2.73 -11.09 -4.16
C GLU A 12 -2.29 -11.99 -5.31
N ILE A 13 -1.57 -13.09 -5.06
CA ILE A 13 -1.27 -14.09 -6.10
C ILE A 13 -2.56 -14.68 -6.70
N ALA A 14 -3.57 -14.94 -5.88
CA ALA A 14 -4.86 -15.42 -6.39
C ALA A 14 -5.62 -14.32 -7.15
N VAL A 15 -5.51 -13.07 -6.72
CA VAL A 15 -6.03 -11.89 -7.44
C VAL A 15 -5.37 -11.78 -8.81
N ASP A 16 -4.04 -11.87 -8.90
CA ASP A 16 -3.28 -11.86 -10.15
C ASP A 16 -3.71 -12.99 -11.09
N ALA A 17 -3.88 -14.19 -10.56
CA ALA A 17 -4.30 -15.33 -11.35
C ALA A 17 -5.71 -15.14 -11.93
N TYR A 18 -6.64 -14.58 -11.17
CA TYR A 18 -7.98 -14.25 -11.67
C TYR A 18 -7.94 -13.13 -12.71
N GLU A 19 -7.22 -12.05 -12.43
CA GLU A 19 -7.03 -10.92 -13.36
C GLU A 19 -6.51 -11.37 -14.72
N LYS A 20 -5.51 -12.26 -14.72
CA LYS A 20 -4.86 -12.73 -15.97
C LYS A 20 -5.66 -13.76 -16.73
N THR A 21 -6.45 -14.58 -16.06
CA THR A 21 -7.10 -15.74 -16.71
C THR A 21 -8.61 -15.62 -16.84
N GLY A 22 -9.27 -14.87 -15.95
CA GLY A 22 -10.73 -14.81 -15.83
C GLY A 22 -11.37 -16.15 -15.40
N GLU A 23 -10.56 -17.14 -14.94
CA GLU A 23 -11.08 -18.44 -14.56
C GLU A 23 -11.73 -18.41 -13.18
N GLU A 24 -13.00 -18.76 -13.08
CA GLU A 24 -13.81 -18.74 -11.84
C GLU A 24 -13.16 -19.49 -10.66
N LYS A 25 -12.36 -20.53 -10.93
CA LYS A 25 -11.62 -21.24 -9.87
C LYS A 25 -10.72 -20.35 -9.05
N TYR A 26 -10.14 -19.28 -9.65
CA TYR A 26 -9.28 -18.33 -8.94
C TYR A 26 -10.10 -17.32 -8.15
N LYS A 27 -11.29 -16.92 -8.63
CA LYS A 27 -12.24 -16.15 -7.85
C LYS A 27 -12.70 -16.91 -6.60
N ASP A 28 -13.02 -18.21 -6.76
CA ASP A 28 -13.35 -19.08 -5.63
C ASP A 28 -12.19 -19.23 -4.65
N LEU A 29 -10.96 -19.34 -5.17
CA LEU A 29 -9.74 -19.41 -4.35
C LEU A 29 -9.55 -18.12 -3.56
N MET A 30 -9.67 -16.94 -4.18
CA MET A 30 -9.63 -15.64 -3.49
C MET A 30 -10.62 -15.60 -2.32
N ALA A 31 -11.88 -15.99 -2.57
CA ALA A 31 -12.92 -16.01 -1.54
C ALA A 31 -12.59 -16.97 -0.39
N GLN A 32 -12.01 -18.13 -0.69
CA GLN A 32 -11.57 -19.10 0.33
C GLN A 32 -10.40 -18.55 1.15
N MET A 33 -9.41 -17.94 0.50
CA MET A 33 -8.23 -17.38 1.15
C MET A 33 -8.62 -16.20 2.05
N TYR A 34 -9.50 -15.31 1.58
CA TYR A 34 -10.01 -14.21 2.38
C TYR A 34 -10.77 -14.70 3.61
N ARG A 35 -11.67 -15.69 3.48
CA ARG A 35 -12.33 -16.29 4.64
C ARG A 35 -11.35 -16.92 5.64
N GLY A 36 -10.30 -17.56 5.13
CA GLY A 36 -9.21 -18.08 5.97
C GLY A 36 -8.44 -16.99 6.70
N PHE A 37 -8.23 -15.86 6.04
CA PHE A 37 -7.58 -14.68 6.60
C PHE A 37 -8.44 -14.07 7.72
N VAL A 38 -9.72 -13.80 7.45
CA VAL A 38 -10.67 -13.28 8.46
C VAL A 38 -10.82 -14.22 9.66
N LYS A 39 -10.82 -15.53 9.42
CA LYS A 39 -10.83 -16.52 10.52
C LYS A 39 -9.61 -16.40 11.44
N SER A 40 -8.47 -16.01 10.90
CA SER A 40 -7.21 -15.91 11.65
C SER A 40 -7.02 -14.55 12.33
N TYR A 41 -7.47 -13.47 11.70
CA TYR A 41 -7.16 -12.09 12.11
C TYR A 41 -8.40 -11.22 12.38
N GLY A 42 -9.61 -11.74 12.15
CA GLY A 42 -10.82 -10.93 12.24
C GLY A 42 -11.04 -10.04 11.00
N GLU A 43 -12.08 -9.22 11.07
CA GLU A 43 -12.40 -8.21 10.05
C GLU A 43 -11.83 -6.84 10.40
N ASP A 44 -11.56 -6.58 11.67
CA ASP A 44 -10.88 -5.38 12.17
C ASP A 44 -9.42 -5.72 12.49
N TRP A 45 -8.49 -5.03 11.84
CA TRP A 45 -7.04 -5.27 12.00
C TRP A 45 -6.36 -4.19 12.85
N SER A 46 -7.13 -3.41 13.59
CA SER A 46 -6.62 -2.33 14.45
C SER A 46 -5.61 -2.80 15.50
N ASP A 47 -5.72 -4.07 15.94
CA ASP A 47 -4.81 -4.70 16.89
C ASP A 47 -3.45 -5.11 16.27
N ASN A 48 -3.30 -5.04 14.95
CA ASN A 48 -2.01 -5.24 14.31
C ASN A 48 -1.19 -3.95 14.38
N ASP A 49 -0.09 -4.00 15.11
CA ASP A 49 0.80 -2.84 15.26
C ASP A 49 1.50 -2.41 13.97
N PHE A 50 1.68 -3.33 13.01
CA PHE A 50 2.40 -3.08 11.78
C PHE A 50 1.49 -2.47 10.71
N ASN A 51 1.75 -1.22 10.37
CA ASN A 51 0.93 -0.48 9.40
C ASN A 51 1.09 -0.99 7.97
N ASP A 52 2.28 -1.44 7.62
CA ASP A 52 2.58 -2.05 6.32
C ASP A 52 1.84 -3.39 6.13
N ASP A 53 1.80 -4.25 7.16
CA ASP A 53 1.01 -5.49 7.14
C ASP A 53 -0.44 -5.24 6.69
N ILE A 54 -1.09 -4.27 7.34
CA ILE A 54 -2.47 -3.89 7.05
C ILE A 54 -2.59 -3.35 5.62
N MET A 55 -1.62 -2.56 5.17
CA MET A 55 -1.67 -1.91 3.87
C MET A 55 -1.53 -2.92 2.72
N TRP A 56 -0.73 -3.99 2.87
CA TRP A 56 -0.67 -5.06 1.90
C TRP A 56 -2.03 -5.72 1.68
N MET A 57 -2.75 -6.05 2.74
CA MET A 57 -4.10 -6.63 2.59
C MET A 57 -5.13 -5.62 2.09
N THR A 58 -4.94 -4.34 2.38
CA THR A 58 -5.75 -3.24 1.83
C THR A 58 -5.64 -3.16 0.31
N ILE A 59 -4.43 -3.29 -0.24
CA ILE A 59 -4.17 -3.38 -1.69
C ILE A 59 -4.90 -4.58 -2.28
N GLY A 60 -4.70 -5.76 -1.69
CA GLY A 60 -5.36 -6.99 -2.14
C GLY A 60 -6.88 -6.87 -2.17
N CYS A 61 -7.49 -6.28 -1.15
CA CYS A 61 -8.94 -6.02 -1.09
C CYS A 61 -9.39 -5.02 -2.16
N ALA A 62 -8.68 -3.90 -2.37
CA ALA A 62 -9.04 -2.93 -3.40
C ALA A 62 -9.02 -3.57 -4.81
N ARG A 63 -7.99 -4.35 -5.13
CA ARG A 63 -7.87 -5.10 -6.38
C ARG A 63 -8.97 -6.17 -6.54
N ALA A 64 -9.25 -6.92 -5.47
CA ALA A 64 -10.30 -7.92 -5.47
C ALA A 64 -11.69 -7.31 -5.75
N TYR A 65 -11.99 -6.13 -5.16
CA TYR A 65 -13.23 -5.40 -5.49
C TYR A 65 -13.28 -4.99 -6.96
N GLU A 66 -12.21 -4.44 -7.49
CA GLU A 66 -12.16 -3.99 -8.89
C GLU A 66 -12.47 -5.12 -9.88
N LEU A 67 -12.01 -6.34 -9.58
CA LEU A 67 -12.22 -7.52 -10.42
C LEU A 67 -13.55 -8.22 -10.21
N THR A 68 -14.10 -8.19 -8.99
CA THR A 68 -15.27 -9.00 -8.62
C THR A 68 -16.54 -8.20 -8.40
N GLY A 69 -16.43 -6.91 -8.04
CA GLY A 69 -17.55 -6.07 -7.61
C GLY A 69 -18.12 -6.41 -6.23
N GLU A 70 -17.49 -7.31 -5.48
CA GLU A 70 -17.95 -7.73 -4.14
C GLU A 70 -17.69 -6.60 -3.11
N THR A 71 -18.74 -5.91 -2.69
CA THR A 71 -18.67 -4.65 -1.92
C THR A 71 -17.89 -4.75 -0.61
N PHE A 72 -17.91 -5.90 0.05
CA PHE A 72 -17.18 -6.10 1.29
C PHE A 72 -15.67 -5.91 1.13
N TYR A 73 -15.08 -6.22 -0.03
CA TYR A 73 -13.67 -5.96 -0.28
C TYR A 73 -13.38 -4.45 -0.32
N LYS A 74 -14.26 -3.68 -0.96
CA LYS A 74 -14.13 -2.22 -0.97
C LYS A 74 -14.24 -1.64 0.44
N GLU A 75 -15.24 -2.07 1.20
CA GLU A 75 -15.47 -1.62 2.59
C GLU A 75 -14.24 -1.91 3.47
N GLN A 76 -13.64 -3.08 3.31
CA GLN A 76 -12.40 -3.44 4.03
C GLN A 76 -11.22 -2.55 3.61
N ALA A 77 -11.05 -2.30 2.31
CA ALA A 77 -9.97 -1.46 1.82
C ALA A 77 -10.11 0.00 2.29
N GLU A 78 -11.30 0.57 2.22
CA GLU A 78 -11.57 1.94 2.69
C GLU A 78 -11.36 2.07 4.20
N HIS A 79 -11.91 1.12 4.97
CA HIS A 79 -11.79 1.11 6.43
C HIS A 79 -10.32 1.07 6.87
N HIS A 80 -9.54 0.14 6.34
CA HIS A 80 -8.18 -0.07 6.79
C HIS A 80 -7.17 0.96 6.23
N PHE A 81 -7.41 1.49 5.04
CA PHE A 81 -6.65 2.64 4.56
C PHE A 81 -6.84 3.85 5.50
N LYS A 82 -8.10 4.13 5.85
CA LYS A 82 -8.41 5.22 6.79
C LYS A 82 -7.79 4.99 8.16
N LEU A 83 -7.93 3.77 8.71
CA LEU A 83 -7.35 3.38 9.99
C LEU A 83 -5.85 3.66 10.03
N VAL A 84 -5.12 3.17 9.02
CA VAL A 84 -3.66 3.34 8.95
C VAL A 84 -3.28 4.80 8.74
N PHE A 85 -3.94 5.49 7.83
CA PHE A 85 -3.63 6.89 7.57
C PHE A 85 -3.83 7.76 8.82
N ASP A 86 -4.95 7.60 9.50
CA ASP A 86 -5.31 8.41 10.68
C ASP A 86 -4.35 8.18 11.86
N ARG A 87 -3.85 6.96 12.05
CA ARG A 87 -2.97 6.62 13.18
C ARG A 87 -1.47 6.79 12.89
N ALA A 88 -1.07 6.73 11.62
CA ALA A 88 0.34 6.68 11.25
C ALA A 88 0.87 7.95 10.60
N TRP A 89 0.01 8.74 9.92
CA TRP A 89 0.43 10.00 9.34
C TRP A 89 0.67 11.05 10.43
N ASN A 90 1.82 11.72 10.38
CA ASN A 90 2.07 12.93 11.16
C ASN A 90 3.04 13.84 10.38
N ASP A 91 3.14 15.11 10.81
CA ASP A 91 3.95 16.12 10.13
C ASP A 91 5.43 16.11 10.56
N ASP A 92 5.81 15.24 11.49
CA ASP A 92 7.21 15.06 11.86
C ASP A 92 8.02 14.62 10.63
N LEU A 93 9.25 15.13 10.51
CA LEU A 93 10.10 14.84 9.36
C LEU A 93 9.47 15.21 7.99
N GLY A 94 8.56 16.19 8.00
CA GLY A 94 7.91 16.71 6.78
C GLY A 94 6.74 15.88 6.27
N GLY A 95 6.23 14.91 7.04
CA GLY A 95 5.12 14.02 6.66
C GLY A 95 5.51 12.54 6.73
N GLY A 96 4.77 11.70 6.00
CA GLY A 96 5.00 10.26 5.91
C GLY A 96 4.33 9.44 7.01
N LEU A 97 4.18 8.15 6.74
CA LEU A 97 3.53 7.19 7.61
C LEU A 97 4.55 6.46 8.49
N LEU A 98 4.22 6.31 9.76
CA LEU A 98 4.96 5.47 10.72
C LEU A 98 4.85 4.01 10.32
N TRP A 99 5.95 3.26 10.46
CA TRP A 99 5.97 1.83 10.18
C TRP A 99 5.11 1.03 11.17
N LYS A 100 5.18 1.39 12.45
CA LYS A 100 4.56 0.64 13.54
C LYS A 100 4.00 1.59 14.60
N THR A 101 2.97 1.17 15.34
CA THR A 101 2.28 2.02 16.33
C THR A 101 3.15 2.44 17.51
N ASP A 102 4.15 1.64 17.88
CA ASP A 102 5.08 1.90 18.98
C ASP A 102 6.46 2.40 18.52
N GLN A 103 6.59 2.80 17.24
CA GLN A 103 7.83 3.25 16.62
C GLN A 103 7.68 4.68 16.10
N THR A 104 8.81 5.36 15.94
CA THR A 104 8.87 6.72 15.39
C THR A 104 9.55 6.79 14.03
N CYS A 105 10.05 5.65 13.52
CA CYS A 105 10.63 5.57 12.18
C CYS A 105 9.56 5.52 11.10
N LYS A 106 9.89 6.09 9.94
CA LYS A 106 9.03 6.10 8.75
C LYS A 106 9.74 5.35 7.64
N ASN A 107 9.13 4.25 7.20
CA ASN A 107 9.75 3.30 6.30
C ASN A 107 9.16 3.33 4.89
N ALA A 108 9.97 3.00 3.89
CA ALA A 108 9.50 2.83 2.52
C ALA A 108 8.47 1.70 2.40
N CYS A 109 8.60 0.62 3.21
CA CYS A 109 7.69 -0.54 3.19
C CYS A 109 6.23 -0.24 3.52
N ILE A 110 5.93 0.88 4.19
CA ILE A 110 4.56 1.35 4.41
C ILE A 110 4.17 2.45 3.42
N ASN A 111 5.07 3.40 3.14
CA ASN A 111 4.73 4.57 2.35
C ASN A 111 4.48 4.23 0.87
N GLY A 112 5.31 3.38 0.25
CA GLY A 112 5.07 2.90 -1.11
C GLY A 112 3.74 2.18 -1.28
N PRO A 113 3.45 1.12 -0.50
CA PRO A 113 2.15 0.43 -0.53
C PRO A 113 0.97 1.34 -0.22
N ALA A 114 1.10 2.29 0.72
CA ALA A 114 0.02 3.20 1.03
C ALA A 114 -0.31 4.17 -0.12
N ALA A 115 0.70 4.64 -0.85
CA ALA A 115 0.49 5.43 -2.05
C ALA A 115 -0.25 4.60 -3.13
N ILE A 116 0.13 3.34 -3.33
CA ILE A 116 -0.57 2.41 -4.24
C ILE A 116 -2.02 2.21 -3.79
N ALA A 117 -2.25 1.91 -2.52
CA ALA A 117 -3.60 1.70 -1.98
C ALA A 117 -4.49 2.95 -2.16
N GLY A 118 -3.96 4.15 -1.93
CA GLY A 118 -4.67 5.40 -2.19
C GLY A 118 -5.05 5.57 -3.67
N CYS A 119 -4.14 5.25 -4.59
CA CYS A 119 -4.42 5.26 -6.03
C CYS A 119 -5.51 4.26 -6.43
N LEU A 120 -5.46 3.03 -5.90
CA LEU A 120 -6.46 2.01 -6.14
C LEU A 120 -7.84 2.43 -5.59
N LEU A 121 -7.89 2.97 -4.38
CA LEU A 121 -9.12 3.47 -3.78
C LEU A 121 -9.71 4.63 -4.59
N TYR A 122 -8.90 5.59 -5.05
CA TYR A 122 -9.39 6.62 -5.97
C TYR A 122 -9.95 6.01 -7.26
N ARG A 123 -9.28 5.02 -7.83
CA ARG A 123 -9.71 4.37 -9.07
C ARG A 123 -11.09 3.72 -8.95
N ILE A 124 -11.39 3.09 -7.81
CA ILE A 124 -12.65 2.39 -7.57
C ILE A 124 -13.76 3.26 -6.97
N THR A 125 -13.43 4.34 -6.23
CA THR A 125 -14.43 5.21 -5.56
C THR A 125 -14.66 6.53 -6.27
N LYS A 126 -13.65 7.05 -6.99
CA LYS A 126 -13.58 8.41 -7.55
C LYS A 126 -13.57 9.52 -6.50
N GLU A 127 -13.26 9.21 -5.25
CA GLU A 127 -13.13 10.19 -4.18
C GLU A 127 -11.74 10.83 -4.20
N GLU A 128 -11.65 12.12 -4.52
CA GLU A 128 -10.41 12.89 -4.68
C GLU A 128 -9.47 12.80 -3.45
N ASN A 129 -10.05 12.69 -2.26
CA ASN A 129 -9.27 12.59 -1.02
C ASN A 129 -8.27 11.41 -1.03
N TYR A 130 -8.57 10.30 -1.70
CA TYR A 130 -7.64 9.18 -1.82
C TYR A 130 -6.46 9.51 -2.73
N LEU A 131 -6.72 10.18 -3.85
CA LEU A 131 -5.66 10.60 -4.77
C LEU A 131 -4.76 11.67 -4.15
N GLU A 132 -5.34 12.62 -3.41
CA GLU A 132 -4.58 13.64 -2.68
C GLU A 132 -3.66 13.01 -1.64
N LYS A 133 -4.17 12.05 -0.84
CA LYS A 133 -3.35 11.30 0.12
C LYS A 133 -2.26 10.48 -0.55
N ALA A 134 -2.57 9.80 -1.66
CA ALA A 134 -1.58 9.05 -2.42
C ALA A 134 -0.44 9.96 -2.92
N LYS A 135 -0.77 11.13 -3.49
CA LYS A 135 0.21 12.12 -3.93
C LYS A 135 1.06 12.65 -2.76
N GLN A 136 0.43 12.91 -1.63
CA GLN A 136 1.11 13.42 -0.43
C GLN A 136 2.10 12.39 0.12
N ILE A 137 1.71 11.13 0.24
CA ILE A 137 2.57 10.04 0.71
C ILE A 137 3.73 9.82 -0.28
N TYR A 138 3.44 9.75 -1.56
CA TYR A 138 4.42 9.57 -2.63
C TYR A 138 5.46 10.69 -2.63
N GLN A 139 5.00 11.95 -2.59
CA GLN A 139 5.91 13.10 -2.59
C GLN A 139 6.83 13.10 -1.38
N TRP A 140 6.29 12.77 -0.19
CA TRP A 140 7.13 12.64 1.00
C TRP A 140 8.21 11.55 0.83
N GLN A 141 7.85 10.38 0.28
CA GLN A 141 8.82 9.30 0.04
C GLN A 141 9.88 9.70 -0.98
N LEU A 142 9.49 10.38 -2.05
CA LEU A 142 10.41 10.92 -3.05
C LEU A 142 11.41 11.89 -2.44
N ASP A 143 10.92 12.87 -1.67
CA ASP A 143 11.74 13.94 -1.10
C ASP A 143 12.65 13.46 0.04
N THR A 144 12.23 12.41 0.76
CA THR A 144 12.90 11.96 2.00
C THR A 144 13.74 10.71 1.80
N LEU A 145 13.23 9.70 1.10
CA LEU A 145 13.86 8.38 1.01
C LEU A 145 14.53 8.10 -0.34
N CYS A 146 14.19 8.82 -1.40
CA CYS A 146 14.86 8.63 -2.70
C CYS A 146 16.20 9.35 -2.75
N GLN A 147 17.24 8.65 -3.21
CA GLN A 147 18.62 9.12 -3.16
C GLN A 147 19.03 9.92 -4.42
N GLY A 148 18.10 10.29 -5.30
CA GLY A 148 18.38 11.03 -6.55
C GLY A 148 19.08 10.23 -7.64
N ASN A 149 19.33 8.94 -7.40
CA ASN A 149 19.90 7.97 -8.35
C ASN A 149 18.95 6.80 -8.62
N GLY A 150 17.65 6.97 -8.29
CA GLY A 150 16.62 5.95 -8.39
C GLY A 150 16.55 4.98 -7.21
N ALA A 151 17.53 4.99 -6.31
CA ALA A 151 17.52 4.11 -5.14
C ALA A 151 16.59 4.67 -4.03
N VAL A 152 15.72 3.81 -3.49
CA VAL A 152 14.84 4.12 -2.36
C VAL A 152 15.44 3.53 -1.09
N SER A 153 15.77 4.40 -0.14
CA SER A 153 16.26 4.07 1.20
C SER A 153 15.19 3.37 2.02
N ASP A 154 15.60 2.55 3.00
CA ASP A 154 14.69 1.75 3.81
C ASP A 154 13.80 2.61 4.72
N ASN A 155 14.41 3.48 5.51
CA ASN A 155 13.68 4.30 6.48
C ASN A 155 14.44 5.57 6.88
N ILE A 156 13.72 6.47 7.55
CA ILE A 156 14.25 7.59 8.31
C ILE A 156 13.88 7.43 9.79
N GLU A 157 14.88 7.61 10.67
CA GLU A 157 14.70 7.59 12.11
C GLU A 157 14.21 8.96 12.63
N SER A 158 13.66 9.00 13.84
CA SER A 158 13.14 10.24 14.46
C SER A 158 14.17 11.35 14.63
N ASP A 159 15.46 11.02 14.65
CA ASP A 159 16.56 11.98 14.69
C ASP A 159 16.96 12.51 13.30
N GLY A 160 16.26 12.10 12.25
CA GLY A 160 16.51 12.48 10.86
C GLY A 160 17.57 11.64 10.15
N LYS A 161 18.11 10.61 10.80
CA LYS A 161 19.09 9.71 10.18
C LYS A 161 18.41 8.74 9.20
N ILE A 162 18.89 8.74 7.96
CA ILE A 162 18.39 7.86 6.91
C ILE A 162 19.20 6.55 6.91
N ASN A 163 18.49 5.43 6.92
CA ASN A 163 19.04 4.10 6.64
C ASN A 163 19.02 3.87 5.13
N THR A 164 20.17 3.98 4.50
CA THR A 164 20.33 3.90 3.03
C THR A 164 20.35 2.47 2.47
N TRP A 165 20.06 1.47 3.30
CA TRP A 165 19.86 0.11 2.78
C TRP A 165 18.69 0.09 1.80
N CYS A 166 18.84 -0.67 0.70
CA CYS A 166 17.84 -0.74 -0.35
C CYS A 166 17.34 -2.17 -0.52
N SER A 167 16.03 -2.35 -0.48
CA SER A 167 15.39 -3.63 -0.79
C SER A 167 14.69 -3.57 -2.15
N THR A 168 14.59 -4.69 -2.84
CA THR A 168 13.94 -4.76 -4.15
C THR A 168 12.46 -4.43 -4.09
N TYR A 169 11.77 -4.83 -3.00
CA TYR A 169 10.34 -4.54 -2.87
C TYR A 169 10.04 -3.06 -2.63
N ASN A 170 10.90 -2.33 -1.91
CA ASN A 170 10.77 -0.87 -1.75
C ASN A 170 10.94 -0.13 -3.08
N GLN A 171 11.88 -0.59 -3.94
CA GLN A 171 12.02 -0.08 -5.30
C GLN A 171 10.75 -0.37 -6.11
N GLY A 172 10.28 -1.62 -6.07
CA GLY A 172 9.08 -2.06 -6.81
C GLY A 172 7.82 -1.31 -6.43
N THR A 173 7.58 -1.07 -5.14
CA THR A 173 6.41 -0.31 -4.68
C THR A 173 6.49 1.17 -5.01
N PHE A 174 7.68 1.77 -4.99
CA PHE A 174 7.86 3.15 -5.45
C PHE A 174 7.55 3.29 -6.95
N ILE A 175 8.11 2.40 -7.79
CA ILE A 175 7.82 2.35 -9.22
C ILE A 175 6.31 2.14 -9.47
N GLY A 176 5.69 1.21 -8.74
CA GLY A 176 4.25 0.95 -8.83
C GLY A 176 3.39 2.17 -8.48
N ALA A 177 3.73 2.88 -7.40
CA ALA A 177 3.05 4.11 -7.02
C ALA A 177 3.22 5.21 -8.08
N SER A 178 4.43 5.37 -8.63
CA SER A 178 4.73 6.29 -9.73
C SER A 178 3.87 5.99 -10.96
N GLN A 179 3.80 4.72 -11.37
CA GLN A 179 3.00 4.30 -12.51
C GLN A 179 1.51 4.59 -12.30
N PHE A 180 0.94 4.21 -11.14
CA PHE A 180 -0.46 4.51 -10.85
C PHE A 180 -0.77 6.00 -10.85
N LEU A 181 0.10 6.83 -10.27
CA LEU A 181 -0.07 8.28 -10.28
C LEU A 181 -0.02 8.84 -11.71
N TRP A 182 0.90 8.36 -12.55
CA TRP A 182 0.94 8.74 -13.95
C TRP A 182 -0.34 8.34 -14.69
N GLU A 183 -0.80 7.10 -14.54
CA GLU A 183 -2.04 6.61 -15.18
C GLU A 183 -3.27 7.43 -14.78
N LEU A 184 -3.36 7.85 -13.52
CA LEU A 184 -4.50 8.57 -12.97
C LEU A 184 -4.48 10.07 -13.29
N THR A 185 -3.28 10.67 -13.41
CA THR A 185 -3.15 12.14 -13.56
C THR A 185 -2.68 12.57 -14.94
N GLY A 186 -1.98 11.70 -15.68
CA GLY A 186 -1.29 12.05 -16.92
C GLY A 186 -0.04 12.91 -16.74
N GLU A 187 0.39 13.17 -15.51
CA GLU A 187 1.58 13.99 -15.21
C GLU A 187 2.86 13.23 -15.50
N GLN A 188 3.60 13.65 -16.53
CA GLN A 188 4.82 12.97 -17.02
C GLN A 188 5.90 12.80 -15.93
N LYS A 189 5.98 13.72 -14.96
CA LYS A 189 6.96 13.65 -13.87
C LYS A 189 6.98 12.30 -13.14
N TYR A 190 5.80 11.70 -12.92
CA TYR A 190 5.71 10.41 -12.23
C TYR A 190 6.35 9.27 -13.04
N LEU A 191 6.17 9.28 -14.37
CA LEU A 191 6.82 8.29 -15.23
C LEU A 191 8.34 8.50 -15.28
N ASP A 192 8.79 9.76 -15.34
CA ASP A 192 10.23 10.09 -15.36
C ASP A 192 10.91 9.64 -14.05
N GLU A 193 10.26 9.81 -12.91
CA GLU A 193 10.72 9.37 -11.59
C GLU A 193 10.76 7.83 -11.44
N ALA A 194 9.86 7.11 -12.13
CA ALA A 194 9.84 5.64 -12.12
C ALA A 194 11.00 5.01 -12.91
N ILE A 195 11.63 5.77 -13.81
CA ILE A 195 12.67 5.27 -14.74
C ILE A 195 14.10 5.55 -14.19
N LEU A 196 14.22 6.40 -13.18
CA LEU A 196 15.51 6.73 -12.57
C LEU A 196 16.12 5.53 -11.84
#